data_4d3d9960a2670772ed931d4ec66f0106
#
_entry.id   4d3d9960a2670772ed931d4ec66f0106
#
_cell.length_a   1.000
_cell.length_b   1.000
_cell.length_c   1.000
_cell.angle_alpha   90.00
_cell.angle_beta   90.00
_cell.angle_gamma   90.00
#
_symmetry.space_group_name_H-M   'P 1'
#
loop_
_entity.id
_entity.type
_entity.pdbx_description
1 polymer ?
#
loop_
_entity_poly.entity_id
_entity_poly.type
_entity_poly.pdbx_seq_one_letter_code
_entity_poly.pdbx_strand_id
1 'polypeptide(L)'
;MLVNPLWKNTLDKKMKYLKPFFLVTDIGFIIYWIATYFQLIPQSAAFKDYNNRIIIAWNWSFFPLDILISFTGLFSLYLYKLNKESWKGYALISLVLTFCSGLQAIAYWAFIKDFDLTWWAFNLYLMIYPLFFIKLFIKDNSNQKKHFSM
;
A
#
# COMPACT_ATOMS: atom_id res chain seq x y z
N MET A 1 11.56 -16.84 27.37
CA MET A 1 10.42 -17.37 26.58
C MET A 1 10.95 -17.79 25.22
N LEU A 2 11.12 -19.10 25.00
CA LEU A 2 11.67 -19.65 23.75
C LEU A 2 10.64 -19.50 22.64
N VAL A 3 10.89 -18.57 21.76
CA VAL A 3 10.06 -18.31 20.57
C VAL A 3 10.21 -19.50 19.61
N ASN A 4 9.11 -20.20 19.31
CA ASN A 4 9.14 -21.40 18.47
C ASN A 4 9.66 -21.06 17.05
N PRO A 5 10.77 -21.66 16.58
CA PRO A 5 11.44 -21.29 15.32
C PRO A 5 10.60 -21.50 14.05
N LEU A 6 9.56 -22.34 14.11
CA LEU A 6 8.70 -22.64 12.95
C LEU A 6 7.83 -21.46 12.48
N TRP A 7 7.34 -20.63 13.38
CA TRP A 7 6.51 -19.49 13.03
C TRP A 7 7.35 -18.32 12.46
N LYS A 8 8.59 -18.16 12.95
CA LYS A 8 9.52 -17.16 12.41
C LYS A 8 9.79 -17.42 10.93
N ASN A 9 10.00 -18.67 10.55
CA ASN A 9 10.21 -19.07 9.15
C ASN A 9 9.01 -18.77 8.24
N THR A 10 7.78 -18.86 8.74
CA THR A 10 6.56 -18.57 7.95
C THR A 10 6.40 -17.09 7.69
N LEU A 11 6.67 -16.25 8.70
CA LEU A 11 6.59 -14.79 8.58
C LEU A 11 7.73 -14.21 7.74
N ASP A 12 8.95 -14.75 7.87
CA ASP A 12 10.08 -14.36 7.04
C ASP A 12 9.82 -14.65 5.55
N LYS A 13 9.19 -15.78 5.23
CA LYS A 13 8.73 -16.06 3.87
C LYS A 13 7.71 -15.02 3.39
N LYS A 14 6.72 -14.64 4.22
CA LYS A 14 5.72 -13.62 3.85
C LYS A 14 6.36 -12.27 3.57
N MET A 15 7.28 -11.82 4.41
CA MET A 15 7.99 -10.56 4.21
C MET A 15 8.85 -10.58 2.93
N LYS A 16 9.47 -11.71 2.60
CA LYS A 16 10.22 -11.86 1.34
C LYS A 16 9.35 -11.56 0.12
N TYR A 17 8.08 -12.00 0.13
CA TYR A 17 7.14 -11.72 -0.96
C TYR A 17 6.53 -10.32 -0.89
N LEU A 18 6.27 -9.79 0.31
CA LEU A 18 5.68 -8.48 0.52
C LEU A 18 6.65 -7.33 0.20
N LYS A 19 7.93 -7.51 0.50
CA LYS A 19 8.97 -6.49 0.33
C LYS A 19 8.99 -5.84 -1.07
N PRO A 20 8.98 -6.58 -2.20
CA PRO A 20 8.98 -5.96 -3.51
C PRO A 20 7.72 -5.12 -3.76
N PHE A 21 6.55 -5.51 -3.24
CA PHE A 21 5.33 -4.72 -3.36
C PHE A 21 5.45 -3.40 -2.61
N PHE A 22 5.94 -3.41 -1.38
CA PHE A 22 6.19 -2.18 -0.62
C PHE A 22 7.20 -1.28 -1.32
N LEU A 23 8.33 -1.81 -1.79
CA LEU A 23 9.32 -0.99 -2.47
C LEU A 23 8.75 -0.34 -3.74
N VAL A 24 8.01 -1.10 -4.55
CA VAL A 24 7.40 -0.57 -5.78
C VAL A 24 6.33 0.48 -5.46
N THR A 25 5.44 0.20 -4.52
CA THR A 25 4.35 1.11 -4.16
C THR A 25 4.86 2.36 -3.45
N ASP A 26 5.66 2.19 -2.39
CA ASP A 26 6.06 3.29 -1.52
C ASP A 26 7.04 4.25 -2.22
N ILE A 27 8.02 3.69 -2.94
CA ILE A 27 8.95 4.51 -3.75
C ILE A 27 8.21 5.11 -4.94
N GLY A 28 7.29 4.36 -5.55
CA GLY A 28 6.44 4.85 -6.64
C GLY A 28 5.62 6.06 -6.24
N PHE A 29 4.98 6.06 -5.08
CA PHE A 29 4.26 7.21 -4.55
C PHE A 29 5.17 8.42 -4.31
N ILE A 30 6.34 8.21 -3.70
CA ILE A 30 7.31 9.29 -3.47
C ILE A 30 7.72 9.93 -4.81
N ILE A 31 8.07 9.11 -5.80
CA ILE A 31 8.46 9.59 -7.14
C ILE A 31 7.28 10.31 -7.81
N TYR A 32 6.07 9.75 -7.77
CA TYR A 32 4.87 10.35 -8.33
C TYR A 32 4.61 11.74 -7.75
N TRP A 33 4.69 11.90 -6.43
CA TRP A 33 4.43 13.18 -5.78
C TRP A 33 5.53 14.20 -6.01
N ILE A 34 6.81 13.77 -6.08
CA ILE A 34 7.92 14.64 -6.50
C ILE A 34 7.69 15.13 -7.95
N ALA A 35 7.36 14.20 -8.86
CA ALA A 35 7.10 14.55 -10.25
C ALA A 35 5.88 15.47 -10.43
N THR A 36 4.83 15.24 -9.64
CA THR A 36 3.61 16.08 -9.63
C THR A 36 3.92 17.48 -9.10
N TYR A 37 4.66 17.58 -8.02
CA TYR A 37 5.03 18.87 -7.42
C TYR A 37 5.87 19.75 -8.37
N PHE A 38 6.85 19.14 -9.04
CA PHE A 38 7.70 19.84 -10.02
C PHE A 38 7.11 19.91 -11.44
N GLN A 39 5.84 19.47 -11.62
CA GLN A 39 5.14 19.47 -12.91
C GLN A 39 5.91 18.75 -14.03
N LEU A 40 6.60 17.65 -13.66
CA LEU A 40 7.40 16.85 -14.60
C LEU A 40 6.54 15.87 -15.43
N ILE A 41 5.29 15.65 -15.04
CA ILE A 41 4.36 14.76 -15.75
C ILE A 41 3.78 15.52 -16.94
N PRO A 42 4.04 15.08 -18.19
CA PRO A 42 3.45 15.72 -19.36
C PRO A 42 1.92 15.60 -19.33
N GLN A 43 1.21 16.60 -19.88
CA GLN A 43 -0.26 16.64 -19.88
C GLN A 43 -0.88 15.40 -20.56
N SER A 44 -0.21 14.83 -21.55
CA SER A 44 -0.63 13.60 -22.23
C SER A 44 -0.58 12.35 -21.35
N ALA A 45 0.20 12.36 -20.26
CA ALA A 45 0.34 11.27 -19.29
C ALA A 45 -0.28 11.61 -17.94
N ALA A 46 -0.83 12.82 -17.79
CA ALA A 46 -1.54 13.25 -16.59
C ALA A 46 -2.98 12.68 -16.58
N PHE A 47 -3.62 12.78 -15.43
CA PHE A 47 -5.02 12.43 -15.30
C PHE A 47 -5.91 13.33 -16.19
N LYS A 48 -7.05 12.81 -16.59
CA LYS A 48 -8.04 13.53 -17.41
C LYS A 48 -8.46 14.83 -16.72
N ASP A 49 -8.74 15.85 -17.54
CA ASP A 49 -9.11 17.21 -17.05
C ASP A 49 -8.05 17.87 -16.13
N TYR A 50 -6.77 17.63 -16.44
CA TYR A 50 -5.63 18.14 -15.69
C TYR A 50 -5.66 19.65 -15.41
N ASN A 51 -6.40 20.44 -16.19
CA ASN A 51 -6.56 21.89 -16.01
C ASN A 51 -7.76 22.24 -15.10
N ASN A 52 -8.57 21.25 -14.71
CA ASN A 52 -9.72 21.49 -13.84
C ASN A 52 -9.28 21.59 -12.38
N ARG A 53 -9.52 22.74 -11.75
CA ARG A 53 -9.13 23.01 -10.35
C ARG A 53 -9.69 21.98 -9.35
N ILE A 54 -10.90 21.47 -9.59
CA ILE A 54 -11.54 20.48 -8.72
C ILE A 54 -10.79 19.16 -8.83
N ILE A 55 -10.45 18.71 -10.04
CA ILE A 55 -9.71 17.48 -10.28
C ILE A 55 -8.28 17.59 -9.73
N ILE A 56 -7.63 18.73 -9.89
CA ILE A 56 -6.32 18.99 -9.26
C ILE A 56 -6.42 18.84 -7.74
N ALA A 57 -7.39 19.50 -7.11
CA ALA A 57 -7.60 19.41 -5.66
C ALA A 57 -7.91 17.99 -5.21
N TRP A 58 -8.74 17.25 -5.98
CA TRP A 58 -9.01 15.85 -5.73
C TRP A 58 -7.73 15.00 -5.81
N ASN A 59 -6.90 15.16 -6.83
CA ASN A 59 -5.62 14.45 -6.92
C ASN A 59 -4.73 14.77 -5.72
N TRP A 60 -4.55 16.04 -5.37
CA TRP A 60 -3.75 16.45 -4.22
C TRP A 60 -4.29 15.95 -2.87
N SER A 61 -5.57 15.61 -2.78
CA SER A 61 -6.14 15.04 -1.55
C SER A 61 -5.60 13.65 -1.20
N PHE A 62 -5.02 12.93 -2.17
CA PHE A 62 -4.33 11.66 -1.93
C PHE A 62 -2.92 11.84 -1.34
N PHE A 63 -2.28 12.99 -1.53
CA PHE A 63 -0.90 13.23 -1.10
C PHE A 63 -0.64 12.85 0.37
N PRO A 64 -1.43 13.30 1.35
CA PRO A 64 -1.20 12.93 2.75
C PRO A 64 -1.34 11.43 3.00
N LEU A 65 -2.30 10.78 2.33
CA LEU A 65 -2.54 9.35 2.45
C LEU A 65 -1.37 8.55 1.86
N ASP A 66 -0.92 8.89 0.66
CA ASP A 66 0.15 8.18 -0.04
C ASP A 66 1.51 8.35 0.67
N ILE A 67 1.77 9.52 1.26
CA ILE A 67 2.96 9.72 2.11
C ILE A 67 2.88 8.88 3.38
N LEU A 68 1.72 8.77 4.00
CA LEU A 68 1.53 7.91 5.18
C LEU A 68 1.69 6.42 4.83
N ILE A 69 1.19 5.98 3.67
CA ILE A 69 1.41 4.63 3.13
C ILE A 69 2.91 4.38 3.00
N SER A 70 3.61 5.25 2.27
CA SER A 70 5.05 5.13 2.01
C SER A 70 5.86 5.12 3.31
N PHE A 71 5.53 6.00 4.25
CA PHE A 71 6.19 6.02 5.56
C PHE A 71 5.98 4.71 6.32
N THR A 72 4.74 4.24 6.44
CA THR A 72 4.43 3.03 7.23
C THR A 72 4.98 1.76 6.58
N GLY A 73 4.96 1.66 5.24
CA GLY A 73 5.52 0.54 4.50
C GLY A 73 7.05 0.46 4.62
N LEU A 74 7.75 1.55 4.32
CA LEU A 74 9.21 1.61 4.43
C LEU A 74 9.68 1.45 5.89
N PHE A 75 8.96 2.03 6.85
CA PHE A 75 9.25 1.86 8.27
C PHE A 75 9.05 0.42 8.73
N SER A 76 8.04 -0.27 8.20
CA SER A 76 7.86 -1.71 8.43
C SER A 76 9.06 -2.52 7.94
N LEU A 77 9.57 -2.23 6.73
CA LEU A 77 10.77 -2.89 6.21
C LEU A 77 12.02 -2.63 7.08
N TYR A 78 12.16 -1.41 7.56
CA TYR A 78 13.25 -1.03 8.48
C TYR A 78 13.17 -1.80 9.80
N LEU A 79 11.98 -1.86 10.44
CA LEU A 79 11.76 -2.63 11.66
C LEU A 79 12.00 -4.13 11.47
N TYR A 80 11.59 -4.68 10.33
CA TYR A 80 11.85 -6.06 9.97
C TYR A 80 13.36 -6.35 9.91
N LYS A 81 14.14 -5.45 9.28
CA LYS A 81 15.62 -5.55 9.24
C LYS A 81 16.24 -5.53 10.63
N LEU A 82 15.64 -4.81 11.58
CA LEU A 82 16.06 -4.75 12.98
C LEU A 82 15.51 -5.91 13.82
N ASN A 83 14.83 -6.90 13.24
CA ASN A 83 14.18 -8.01 13.95
C ASN A 83 13.17 -7.55 15.03
N LYS A 84 12.51 -6.40 14.86
CA LYS A 84 11.49 -5.87 15.77
C LYS A 84 10.12 -6.37 15.38
N GLU A 85 9.41 -7.10 16.26
CA GLU A 85 8.07 -7.67 16.01
C GLU A 85 7.00 -6.64 15.57
N SER A 86 7.17 -5.39 15.96
CA SER A 86 6.28 -4.28 15.59
C SER A 86 6.17 -4.04 14.08
N TRP A 87 7.10 -4.56 13.26
CA TRP A 87 7.02 -4.45 11.81
C TRP A 87 5.67 -4.93 11.24
N LYS A 88 5.06 -5.95 11.86
CA LYS A 88 3.77 -6.53 11.43
C LYS A 88 2.63 -5.53 11.51
N GLY A 89 2.57 -4.74 12.59
CA GLY A 89 1.56 -3.70 12.78
C GLY A 89 1.69 -2.60 11.70
N TYR A 90 2.90 -2.11 11.47
CA TYR A 90 3.15 -1.10 10.43
C TYR A 90 2.89 -1.63 9.02
N ALA A 91 3.25 -2.90 8.73
CA ALA A 91 2.92 -3.54 7.47
C ALA A 91 1.41 -3.61 7.25
N LEU A 92 0.65 -4.01 8.27
CA LEU A 92 -0.80 -4.09 8.17
C LEU A 92 -1.44 -2.71 7.97
N ILE A 93 -0.97 -1.68 8.68
CA ILE A 93 -1.43 -0.30 8.49
C ILE A 93 -1.19 0.14 7.05
N SER A 94 0.04 0.00 6.53
CA SER A 94 0.36 0.36 5.15
C SER A 94 -0.54 -0.36 4.15
N LEU A 95 -0.73 -1.69 4.29
CA LEU A 95 -1.59 -2.47 3.40
C LEU A 95 -3.05 -1.99 3.41
N VAL A 96 -3.61 -1.71 4.59
CA VAL A 96 -5.00 -1.21 4.70
C VAL A 96 -5.13 0.16 4.06
N LEU A 97 -4.21 1.07 4.32
CA LEU A 97 -4.21 2.41 3.72
C LEU A 97 -4.05 2.34 2.19
N THR A 98 -3.18 1.47 1.68
CA THR A 98 -2.98 1.26 0.24
C THR A 98 -4.27 0.76 -0.42
N PHE A 99 -4.96 -0.21 0.21
CA PHE A 99 -6.27 -0.66 -0.26
C PHE A 99 -7.28 0.49 -0.31
N CYS A 100 -7.34 1.33 0.74
CA CYS A 100 -8.25 2.48 0.80
C CYS A 100 -7.94 3.51 -0.29
N SER A 101 -6.65 3.80 -0.56
CA SER A 101 -6.24 4.70 -1.64
C SER A 101 -6.72 4.19 -3.00
N GLY A 102 -6.43 2.93 -3.33
CA GLY A 102 -6.88 2.32 -4.58
C GLY A 102 -8.41 2.28 -4.70
N LEU A 103 -9.11 1.90 -3.63
CA LEU A 103 -10.59 1.85 -3.61
C LEU A 103 -11.20 3.23 -3.84
N GLN A 104 -10.70 4.26 -3.19
CA GLN A 104 -11.20 5.63 -3.34
C GLN A 104 -11.01 6.15 -4.76
N ALA A 105 -9.85 5.90 -5.37
CA ALA A 105 -9.58 6.28 -6.74
C ALA A 105 -10.50 5.55 -7.73
N ILE A 106 -10.64 4.23 -7.60
CA ILE A 106 -11.55 3.42 -8.44
C ILE A 106 -12.99 3.88 -8.28
N ALA A 107 -13.46 4.13 -7.06
CA ALA A 107 -14.84 4.59 -6.81
C ALA A 107 -15.10 5.93 -7.51
N TYR A 108 -14.18 6.89 -7.41
CA TYR A 108 -14.30 8.18 -8.08
C TYR A 108 -14.46 8.02 -9.60
N TRP A 109 -13.53 7.31 -10.25
CA TRP A 109 -13.56 7.11 -11.71
C TRP A 109 -14.79 6.32 -12.16
N ALA A 110 -15.26 5.36 -11.35
CA ALA A 110 -16.49 4.62 -11.63
C ALA A 110 -17.73 5.51 -11.59
N PHE A 111 -17.85 6.41 -10.60
CA PHE A 111 -19.00 7.31 -10.49
C PHE A 111 -19.08 8.33 -11.62
N ILE A 112 -17.97 8.83 -12.12
CA ILE A 112 -17.94 9.71 -13.28
C ILE A 112 -17.98 8.95 -14.62
N LYS A 113 -18.05 7.60 -14.58
CA LYS A 113 -18.07 6.70 -15.75
C LYS A 113 -16.89 6.88 -16.70
N ASP A 114 -15.72 7.15 -16.15
CA ASP A 114 -14.48 7.26 -16.90
C ASP A 114 -13.64 5.99 -16.70
N PHE A 115 -13.33 5.29 -17.79
CA PHE A 115 -12.68 3.99 -17.79
C PHE A 115 -11.33 4.04 -18.52
N ASP A 116 -10.45 4.92 -18.09
CA ASP A 116 -9.07 4.91 -18.59
C ASP A 116 -8.31 3.69 -18.11
N LEU A 117 -7.83 2.87 -19.05
CA LEU A 117 -7.20 1.59 -18.73
C LEU A 117 -5.96 1.75 -17.86
N THR A 118 -5.14 2.78 -18.10
CA THR A 118 -3.88 3.00 -17.38
C THR A 118 -4.14 3.33 -15.92
N TRP A 119 -5.05 4.27 -15.67
CA TRP A 119 -5.45 4.68 -14.33
C TRP A 119 -6.16 3.57 -13.56
N TRP A 120 -7.02 2.81 -14.24
CA TRP A 120 -7.71 1.67 -13.65
C TRP A 120 -6.74 0.56 -13.27
N ALA A 121 -5.82 0.17 -14.16
CA ALA A 121 -4.88 -0.91 -13.88
C ALA A 121 -4.00 -0.60 -12.66
N PHE A 122 -3.48 0.63 -12.56
CA PHE A 122 -2.65 1.05 -11.44
C PHE A 122 -3.45 1.05 -10.12
N ASN A 123 -4.64 1.63 -10.11
CA ASN A 123 -5.45 1.71 -8.90
C ASN A 123 -6.05 0.35 -8.49
N LEU A 124 -6.37 -0.53 -9.45
CA LEU A 124 -6.73 -1.93 -9.17
C LEU A 124 -5.57 -2.70 -8.55
N TYR A 125 -4.34 -2.48 -9.02
CA TYR A 125 -3.15 -3.04 -8.38
C TYR A 125 -3.08 -2.62 -6.90
N LEU A 126 -3.22 -1.32 -6.59
CA LEU A 126 -3.23 -0.81 -5.21
C LEU A 126 -4.37 -1.38 -4.35
N MET A 127 -5.49 -1.73 -4.96
CA MET A 127 -6.64 -2.33 -4.28
C MET A 127 -6.49 -3.84 -4.06
N ILE A 128 -5.95 -4.57 -5.03
CA ILE A 128 -6.00 -6.04 -5.03
C ILE A 128 -4.85 -6.65 -4.21
N TYR A 129 -3.59 -6.23 -4.44
CA TYR A 129 -2.47 -6.88 -3.78
C TYR A 129 -2.51 -6.76 -2.24
N PRO A 130 -2.94 -5.64 -1.63
CA PRO A 130 -3.00 -5.56 -0.18
C PRO A 130 -3.96 -6.57 0.43
N LEU A 131 -5.11 -6.82 -0.20
CA LEU A 131 -6.11 -7.79 0.30
C LEU A 131 -5.53 -9.19 0.42
N PHE A 132 -4.69 -9.59 -0.54
CA PHE A 132 -4.02 -10.87 -0.48
C PHE A 132 -3.12 -10.98 0.76
N PHE A 133 -2.30 -9.97 1.02
CA PHE A 133 -1.40 -9.97 2.18
C PHE A 133 -2.15 -9.77 3.52
N ILE A 134 -3.16 -8.90 3.58
CA ILE A 134 -4.00 -8.72 4.77
C ILE A 134 -4.60 -10.05 5.21
N LYS A 135 -5.16 -10.83 4.27
CA LYS A 135 -5.69 -12.18 4.56
C LYS A 135 -4.64 -13.10 5.18
N LEU A 136 -3.39 -13.05 4.67
CA LEU A 136 -2.29 -13.84 5.22
C LEU A 136 -1.92 -13.41 6.64
N PHE A 137 -1.94 -12.10 6.96
CA PHE A 137 -1.66 -11.58 8.31
C PHE A 137 -2.75 -11.98 9.30
N ILE A 138 -4.04 -11.87 8.92
CA ILE A 138 -5.17 -12.24 9.77
C ILE A 138 -5.13 -13.73 10.11
N LYS A 139 -4.89 -14.60 9.11
CA LYS A 139 -4.79 -16.05 9.31
C LYS A 139 -3.68 -16.44 10.28
N ASP A 140 -2.56 -15.73 10.25
CA ASP A 140 -1.42 -15.96 11.12
C ASP A 140 -1.75 -15.65 12.59
N ASN A 141 -2.39 -14.50 12.83
CA ASN A 141 -2.82 -14.09 14.17
C ASN A 141 -3.82 -15.07 14.79
N SER A 142 -4.73 -15.65 14.01
CA SER A 142 -5.71 -16.62 14.50
C SER A 142 -5.07 -17.95 14.87
N ASN A 143 -4.04 -18.39 14.17
CA ASN A 143 -3.29 -19.62 14.49
C ASN A 143 -2.44 -19.45 15.77
N GLN A 144 -1.89 -18.26 16.00
CA GLN A 144 -1.14 -17.98 17.24
C GLN A 144 -2.06 -18.07 18.46
N LYS A 145 -3.28 -17.51 18.41
CA LYS A 145 -4.23 -17.58 19.53
C LYS A 145 -4.62 -19.01 19.88
N LYS A 146 -4.79 -19.89 18.89
CA LYS A 146 -5.12 -21.31 19.14
C LYS A 146 -4.01 -22.07 19.86
N HIS A 147 -2.74 -21.74 19.61
CA HIS A 147 -1.60 -22.38 20.30
C HIS A 147 -1.40 -21.92 21.74
N PHE A 148 -1.92 -20.73 22.11
CA PHE A 148 -1.84 -20.23 23.50
C PHE A 148 -3.02 -20.67 24.36
N SER A 149 -4.10 -21.24 23.79
CA SER A 149 -5.30 -21.71 24.51
C SER A 149 -5.35 -23.22 24.72
N MET A 150 -4.30 -23.94 24.35
CA MET A 150 -4.04 -25.36 24.67
C MET A 150 -2.90 -25.46 25.71
#